data_c04d08faba48fe37df9350073458c512
#
_entry.id   c04d08faba48fe37df9350073458c512
#
_cell.length_a   1.000
_cell.length_b   1.000
_cell.length_c   1.000
_cell.angle_alpha   90.00
_cell.angle_beta   90.00
_cell.angle_gamma   90.00
#
_symmetry.space_group_name_H-M   'P 1'
#
loop_
_entity.id
_entity.type
_entity.pdbx_description
1 polymer ?
#
loop_
_entity_poly.entity_id
_entity_poly.type
_entity_poly.pdbx_seq_one_letter_code
_entity_poly.pdbx_strand_id
1 'polypeptide(L)'
;MNSTSIERPSVKLMITVMCATLYAVGSYMTAYIPSPWGFGQFRPAVVIPAFFAVVFGPQPAAVGAALGTLLVDSIKHGYIYPGSLIAAVPGNFLGFYLIGWFLWRKFSWSRFILISNIGLLVANIVVAFLYVFAYKVLYQSQYIGTSVSVLVALALGLTLFWFVTMLPFVLLITPTLIQVAVNTFPSFVSPDLIEALGRKVPGNELGVSMLGPGVILLVVGLLVTYTGLGSWMLNNPAFGAIAKSIIEVLCYVCGAVLSALGLYFFRRI
;
A
#
# COMPACT_ATOMS: atom_id res chain seq x y z
N MET A 1 -6.04 23.12 -21.85
CA MET A 1 -5.35 22.12 -22.73
C MET A 1 -6.24 20.89 -22.71
N ASN A 2 -6.67 20.41 -23.86
CA ASN A 2 -7.63 19.32 -23.94
C ASN A 2 -7.04 18.02 -23.34
N SER A 3 -7.89 17.16 -22.79
CA SER A 3 -7.58 15.78 -22.35
C SER A 3 -6.75 14.97 -23.38
N THR A 4 -6.73 15.41 -24.63
CA THR A 4 -5.94 14.88 -25.73
C THR A 4 -4.42 15.01 -25.57
N SER A 5 -3.91 15.92 -24.71
CA SER A 5 -2.45 16.08 -24.55
C SER A 5 -1.82 15.00 -23.66
N ILE A 6 -2.53 14.55 -22.62
CA ILE A 6 -2.07 13.45 -21.74
C ILE A 6 -2.14 12.11 -22.46
N GLU A 7 -3.01 11.99 -23.47
CA GLU A 7 -3.17 10.76 -24.25
C GLU A 7 -2.06 10.50 -25.27
N ARG A 8 -1.18 11.49 -25.51
CA ARG A 8 -0.02 11.29 -26.40
C ARG A 8 0.92 10.23 -25.83
N PRO A 9 1.36 9.24 -26.64
CA PRO A 9 2.21 8.14 -26.14
C PRO A 9 3.49 8.60 -25.45
N SER A 10 4.14 9.66 -25.97
CA SER A 10 5.35 10.24 -25.39
C SER A 10 5.11 10.85 -24.00
N VAL A 11 3.97 11.52 -23.82
CA VAL A 11 3.60 12.12 -22.53
C VAL A 11 3.25 11.03 -21.51
N LYS A 12 2.49 10.01 -21.91
CA LYS A 12 2.21 8.85 -21.06
C LYS A 12 3.50 8.14 -20.62
N LEU A 13 4.44 7.95 -21.55
CA LEU A 13 5.73 7.34 -21.23
C LEU A 13 6.49 8.18 -20.20
N MET A 14 6.59 9.49 -20.40
CA MET A 14 7.26 10.40 -19.49
C MET A 14 6.64 10.35 -18.09
N ILE A 15 5.31 10.42 -17.98
CA ILE A 15 4.58 10.33 -16.71
C ILE A 15 4.84 8.98 -16.03
N THR A 16 4.85 7.89 -16.79
CA THR A 16 5.14 6.54 -16.29
C THR A 16 6.55 6.45 -15.71
N VAL A 17 7.54 6.95 -16.44
CA VAL A 17 8.94 6.97 -15.99
C VAL A 17 9.10 7.83 -14.74
N MET A 18 8.47 9.00 -14.68
CA MET A 18 8.47 9.86 -13.50
C MET A 18 7.86 9.14 -12.29
N CYS A 19 6.70 8.49 -12.46
CA CYS A 19 6.07 7.69 -11.41
C CYS A 19 7.01 6.59 -10.92
N ALA A 20 7.58 5.81 -11.83
CA ALA A 20 8.50 4.71 -11.50
C ALA A 20 9.73 5.19 -10.75
N THR A 21 10.36 6.24 -11.23
CA THR A 21 11.59 6.80 -10.63
C THR A 21 11.32 7.38 -9.23
N LEU A 22 10.31 8.22 -9.10
CA LEU A 22 9.96 8.83 -7.82
C LEU A 22 9.54 7.76 -6.80
N TYR A 23 8.76 6.77 -7.23
CA TYR A 23 8.35 5.67 -6.36
C TYR A 23 9.54 4.79 -5.96
N ALA A 24 10.46 4.49 -6.88
CA ALA A 24 11.67 3.74 -6.57
C ALA A 24 12.55 4.49 -5.55
N VAL A 25 12.82 5.77 -5.78
CA VAL A 25 13.64 6.61 -4.88
C VAL A 25 12.98 6.73 -3.51
N GLY A 26 11.69 7.09 -3.46
CA GLY A 26 10.97 7.20 -2.19
C GLY A 26 10.88 5.87 -1.41
N SER A 27 10.72 4.75 -2.13
CA SER A 27 10.71 3.42 -1.51
C SER A 27 12.10 2.98 -1.02
N TYR A 28 13.17 3.40 -1.71
CA TYR A 28 14.54 3.09 -1.30
C TYR A 28 14.89 3.71 0.05
N MET A 29 14.38 4.90 0.35
CA MET A 29 14.60 5.58 1.63
C MET A 29 14.12 4.77 2.84
N THR A 30 13.14 3.89 2.66
CA THR A 30 12.60 3.02 3.71
C THR A 30 12.84 1.54 3.47
N ALA A 31 13.65 1.19 2.45
CA ALA A 31 13.87 -0.18 2.01
C ALA A 31 14.49 -1.11 3.07
N TYR A 32 15.14 -0.53 4.06
CA TYR A 32 15.81 -1.25 5.15
C TYR A 32 14.99 -1.34 6.43
N ILE A 33 13.75 -0.86 6.43
CA ILE A 33 12.79 -1.07 7.53
C ILE A 33 11.95 -2.30 7.19
N PRO A 34 12.29 -3.49 7.73
CA PRO A 34 11.61 -4.74 7.39
C PRO A 34 10.24 -4.84 8.07
N SER A 35 9.40 -5.73 7.55
CA SER A 35 8.23 -6.20 8.28
C SER A 35 8.65 -7.02 9.51
N PRO A 36 7.74 -7.30 10.45
CA PRO A 36 8.02 -8.15 11.60
C PRO A 36 8.55 -9.54 11.24
N TRP A 37 8.28 -10.03 10.05
CA TRP A 37 8.75 -11.34 9.58
C TRP A 37 10.13 -11.32 8.90
N GLY A 38 10.85 -10.18 8.97
CA GLY A 38 12.18 -10.03 8.38
C GLY A 38 12.20 -9.94 6.86
N PHE A 39 11.05 -10.06 6.18
CA PHE A 39 10.91 -9.95 4.74
C PHE A 39 9.72 -9.06 4.37
N GLY A 40 9.77 -8.43 3.21
CA GLY A 40 8.93 -7.27 2.92
C GLY A 40 9.44 -6.03 3.66
N GLN A 41 8.96 -4.87 3.31
CA GLN A 41 9.48 -3.61 3.85
C GLN A 41 8.37 -2.58 4.03
N PHE A 42 8.57 -1.64 4.97
CA PHE A 42 7.75 -0.47 5.15
C PHE A 42 7.84 0.44 3.91
N ARG A 43 6.70 0.84 3.34
CA ARG A 43 6.68 1.49 2.03
C ARG A 43 5.68 2.66 1.95
N PRO A 44 5.90 3.76 2.69
CA PRO A 44 5.03 4.94 2.67
C PRO A 44 5.01 5.64 1.31
N ALA A 45 6.04 5.44 0.48
CA ALA A 45 6.15 6.01 -0.87
C ALA A 45 5.03 5.58 -1.84
N VAL A 46 4.15 4.64 -1.46
CA VAL A 46 2.91 4.29 -2.20
C VAL A 46 1.99 5.49 -2.44
N VAL A 47 2.17 6.57 -1.70
CA VAL A 47 1.57 7.88 -1.94
C VAL A 47 1.82 8.37 -3.37
N ILE A 48 3.00 8.09 -3.92
CA ILE A 48 3.40 8.54 -5.25
C ILE A 48 2.54 7.88 -6.33
N PRO A 49 2.51 6.54 -6.47
CA PRO A 49 1.64 5.94 -7.48
C PRO A 49 0.14 6.17 -7.20
N ALA A 50 -0.29 6.35 -5.93
CA ALA A 50 -1.66 6.74 -5.63
C ALA A 50 -2.00 8.13 -6.17
N PHE A 51 -1.10 9.11 -6.00
CA PHE A 51 -1.21 10.43 -6.59
C PHE A 51 -1.26 10.37 -8.12
N PHE A 52 -0.34 9.63 -8.74
CA PHE A 52 -0.32 9.48 -10.20
C PHE A 52 -1.59 8.81 -10.73
N ALA A 53 -2.15 7.85 -9.99
CA ALA A 53 -3.40 7.17 -10.35
C ALA A 53 -4.59 8.14 -10.41
N VAL A 54 -4.67 9.07 -9.46
CA VAL A 54 -5.74 10.07 -9.40
C VAL A 54 -5.56 11.13 -10.49
N VAL A 55 -4.36 11.66 -10.66
CA VAL A 55 -4.12 12.83 -11.52
C VAL A 55 -3.89 12.44 -12.99
N PHE A 56 -3.14 11.37 -13.26
CA PHE A 56 -2.71 11.00 -14.60
C PHE A 56 -3.34 9.71 -15.12
N GLY A 57 -4.15 9.04 -14.30
CA GLY A 57 -4.93 7.87 -14.69
C GLY A 57 -4.27 6.52 -14.44
N PRO A 58 -5.01 5.44 -14.78
CA PRO A 58 -4.67 4.08 -14.35
C PRO A 58 -3.36 3.54 -14.94
N GLN A 59 -3.14 3.72 -16.25
CA GLN A 59 -2.00 3.11 -16.94
C GLN A 59 -0.64 3.64 -16.48
N PRO A 60 -0.38 4.98 -16.47
CA PRO A 60 0.91 5.49 -16.00
C PRO A 60 1.21 5.15 -14.54
N ALA A 61 0.20 5.18 -13.68
CA ALA A 61 0.36 4.84 -12.28
C ALA A 61 0.66 3.35 -12.07
N ALA A 62 -0.11 2.46 -12.70
CA ALA A 62 0.05 1.02 -12.55
C ALA A 62 1.41 0.53 -13.07
N VAL A 63 1.78 0.95 -14.29
CA VAL A 63 3.08 0.59 -14.89
C VAL A 63 4.21 1.24 -14.09
N GLY A 64 4.06 2.50 -13.70
CA GLY A 64 5.04 3.21 -12.86
C GLY A 64 5.24 2.54 -11.51
N ALA A 65 4.17 2.12 -10.83
CA ALA A 65 4.25 1.40 -9.56
C ALA A 65 4.93 0.03 -9.72
N ALA A 66 4.57 -0.72 -10.76
CA ALA A 66 5.16 -2.02 -11.07
C ALA A 66 6.66 -1.92 -11.34
N LEU A 67 7.06 -1.00 -12.21
CA LEU A 67 8.49 -0.77 -12.54
C LEU A 67 9.26 -0.20 -11.35
N GLY A 68 8.70 0.77 -10.64
CA GLY A 68 9.36 1.38 -9.49
C GLY A 68 9.61 0.38 -8.36
N THR A 69 8.66 -0.52 -8.08
CA THR A 69 8.87 -1.57 -7.09
C THR A 69 9.92 -2.59 -7.52
N LEU A 70 9.94 -2.99 -8.80
CA LEU A 70 10.96 -3.89 -9.34
C LEU A 70 12.35 -3.24 -9.26
N LEU A 71 12.46 -1.97 -9.60
CA LEU A 71 13.72 -1.22 -9.55
C LEU A 71 14.27 -1.15 -8.12
N VAL A 72 13.48 -0.70 -7.15
CA VAL A 72 13.96 -0.57 -5.77
C VAL A 72 14.36 -1.91 -5.17
N ASP A 73 13.57 -2.94 -5.38
CA ASP A 73 13.86 -4.26 -4.83
C ASP A 73 15.10 -4.88 -5.51
N SER A 74 15.28 -4.66 -6.82
CA SER A 74 16.46 -5.12 -7.55
C SER A 74 17.74 -4.37 -7.15
N ILE A 75 17.66 -3.06 -6.94
CA ILE A 75 18.78 -2.25 -6.42
C ILE A 75 19.17 -2.75 -5.02
N LYS A 76 18.19 -2.98 -4.14
CA LYS A 76 18.42 -3.47 -2.78
C LYS A 76 19.12 -4.82 -2.75
N HIS A 77 18.79 -5.73 -3.68
CA HIS A 77 19.34 -7.09 -3.72
C HIS A 77 20.56 -7.23 -4.63
N GLY A 78 20.87 -6.22 -5.46
CA GLY A 78 21.99 -6.26 -6.41
C GLY A 78 21.73 -7.07 -7.69
N TYR A 79 20.51 -7.57 -7.89
CA TYR A 79 20.08 -8.32 -9.08
C TYR A 79 18.57 -8.17 -9.30
N ILE A 80 18.07 -8.56 -10.47
CA ILE A 80 16.62 -8.57 -10.73
C ILE A 80 15.95 -9.54 -9.75
N TYR A 81 15.22 -8.97 -8.77
CA TYR A 81 14.71 -9.75 -7.65
C TYR A 81 13.44 -10.53 -8.03
N PRO A 82 13.50 -11.89 -8.10
CA PRO A 82 12.36 -12.70 -8.52
C PRO A 82 11.13 -12.54 -7.62
N GLY A 83 11.32 -12.32 -6.32
CA GLY A 83 10.22 -12.10 -5.39
C GLY A 83 9.40 -10.86 -5.73
N SER A 84 10.05 -9.79 -6.20
CA SER A 84 9.36 -8.61 -6.68
C SER A 84 8.66 -8.86 -8.02
N LEU A 85 9.35 -9.51 -8.95
CA LEU A 85 8.82 -9.81 -10.28
C LEU A 85 7.57 -10.69 -10.22
N ILE A 86 7.58 -11.71 -9.37
CA ILE A 86 6.46 -12.68 -9.23
C ILE A 86 5.29 -12.08 -8.44
N ALA A 87 5.56 -11.28 -7.42
CA ALA A 87 4.55 -10.85 -6.46
C ALA A 87 4.27 -9.34 -6.48
N ALA A 88 5.30 -8.51 -6.25
CA ALA A 88 5.09 -7.09 -6.06
C ALA A 88 4.72 -6.36 -7.36
N VAL A 89 5.27 -6.78 -8.50
CA VAL A 89 4.93 -6.22 -9.83
C VAL A 89 3.46 -6.40 -10.15
N PRO A 90 2.88 -7.62 -10.18
CA PRO A 90 1.48 -7.79 -10.51
C PRO A 90 0.53 -7.18 -9.46
N GLY A 91 0.85 -7.27 -8.16
CA GLY A 91 0.01 -6.71 -7.12
C GLY A 91 -0.04 -5.19 -7.14
N ASN A 92 1.11 -4.52 -7.25
CA ASN A 92 1.15 -3.05 -7.36
C ASN A 92 0.52 -2.56 -8.68
N PHE A 93 0.76 -3.27 -9.79
CA PHE A 93 0.07 -2.96 -11.05
C PHE A 93 -1.44 -2.98 -10.86
N LEU A 94 -1.99 -4.09 -10.34
CA LEU A 94 -3.43 -4.26 -10.17
C LEU A 94 -4.02 -3.20 -9.23
N GLY A 95 -3.42 -2.98 -8.06
CA GLY A 95 -3.95 -2.05 -7.08
C GLY A 95 -3.99 -0.61 -7.58
N PHE A 96 -2.90 -0.10 -8.17
CA PHE A 96 -2.86 1.27 -8.68
C PHE A 96 -3.63 1.44 -9.99
N TYR A 97 -3.77 0.37 -10.79
CA TYR A 97 -4.68 0.37 -11.92
C TYR A 97 -6.14 0.54 -11.46
N LEU A 98 -6.57 -0.21 -10.45
CA LEU A 98 -7.92 -0.09 -9.88
C LEU A 98 -8.16 1.30 -9.30
N ILE A 99 -7.22 1.83 -8.49
CA ILE A 99 -7.33 3.18 -7.94
C ILE A 99 -7.53 4.20 -9.06
N GLY A 100 -6.69 4.18 -10.10
CA GLY A 100 -6.80 5.09 -11.22
C GLY A 100 -8.07 4.88 -12.04
N TRP A 101 -8.46 3.63 -12.29
CA TRP A 101 -9.64 3.31 -13.07
C TRP A 101 -10.92 3.90 -12.48
N PHE A 102 -11.06 3.83 -11.16
CA PHE A 102 -12.26 4.31 -10.48
C PHE A 102 -12.23 5.80 -10.14
N LEU A 103 -11.05 6.44 -10.05
CA LEU A 103 -10.93 7.82 -9.58
C LEU A 103 -10.64 8.84 -10.68
N TRP A 104 -9.90 8.47 -11.73
CA TRP A 104 -9.40 9.42 -12.71
C TRP A 104 -10.49 10.21 -13.45
N ARG A 105 -11.65 9.57 -13.76
CA ARG A 105 -12.74 10.19 -14.52
C ARG A 105 -13.93 10.66 -13.68
N LYS A 106 -14.00 10.25 -12.43
CA LYS A 106 -15.09 10.58 -11.50
C LYS A 106 -14.54 10.70 -10.10
N PHE A 107 -13.91 11.81 -9.80
CA PHE A 107 -13.30 12.02 -8.49
C PHE A 107 -14.31 12.59 -7.49
N SER A 108 -14.28 12.09 -6.25
CA SER A 108 -14.80 12.72 -5.04
C SER A 108 -14.01 12.22 -3.84
N TRP A 109 -13.96 12.98 -2.76
CA TRP A 109 -13.20 12.59 -1.57
C TRP A 109 -13.71 11.28 -0.96
N SER A 110 -15.03 11.06 -0.89
CA SER A 110 -15.61 9.80 -0.41
C SER A 110 -15.17 8.60 -1.28
N ARG A 111 -15.20 8.77 -2.60
CA ARG A 111 -14.70 7.74 -3.50
C ARG A 111 -13.20 7.52 -3.36
N PHE A 112 -12.41 8.58 -3.19
CA PHE A 112 -10.98 8.48 -2.95
C PHE A 112 -10.69 7.64 -1.70
N ILE A 113 -11.36 7.91 -0.57
CA ILE A 113 -11.21 7.15 0.67
C ILE A 113 -11.57 5.68 0.45
N LEU A 114 -12.74 5.40 -0.12
CA LEU A 114 -13.22 4.04 -0.35
C LEU A 114 -12.31 3.26 -1.31
N ILE A 115 -12.02 3.84 -2.48
CA ILE A 115 -11.23 3.17 -3.52
C ILE A 115 -9.77 2.98 -3.12
N SER A 116 -9.18 3.92 -2.35
CA SER A 116 -7.85 3.73 -1.78
C SER A 116 -7.80 2.56 -0.80
N ASN A 117 -8.80 2.40 0.06
CA ASN A 117 -8.91 1.24 0.94
C ASN A 117 -8.99 -0.06 0.14
N ILE A 118 -9.90 -0.14 -0.82
CA ILE A 118 -10.10 -1.35 -1.65
C ILE A 118 -8.85 -1.64 -2.49
N GLY A 119 -8.32 -0.64 -3.18
CA GLY A 119 -7.16 -0.79 -4.06
C GLY A 119 -5.90 -1.23 -3.32
N LEU A 120 -5.61 -0.63 -2.15
CA LEU A 120 -4.49 -1.04 -1.31
C LEU A 120 -4.70 -2.44 -0.73
N LEU A 121 -5.92 -2.76 -0.28
CA LEU A 121 -6.21 -4.09 0.26
C LEU A 121 -6.02 -5.17 -0.81
N VAL A 122 -6.58 -4.97 -2.00
CA VAL A 122 -6.44 -5.90 -3.14
C VAL A 122 -4.96 -6.04 -3.54
N ALA A 123 -4.23 -4.91 -3.68
CA ALA A 123 -2.81 -4.94 -3.99
C ALA A 123 -2.03 -5.79 -2.99
N ASN A 124 -2.23 -5.54 -1.70
CA ASN A 124 -1.49 -6.20 -0.63
C ASN A 124 -1.85 -7.68 -0.48
N ILE A 125 -3.11 -8.06 -0.72
CA ILE A 125 -3.52 -9.48 -0.78
C ILE A 125 -2.77 -10.16 -1.93
N VAL A 126 -2.81 -9.61 -3.13
CA VAL A 126 -2.15 -10.20 -4.31
C VAL A 126 -0.64 -10.32 -4.08
N VAL A 127 0.01 -9.25 -3.60
CA VAL A 127 1.45 -9.28 -3.29
C VAL A 127 1.77 -10.35 -2.25
N ALA A 128 1.04 -10.37 -1.13
CA ALA A 128 1.34 -11.26 -0.02
C ALA A 128 1.14 -12.74 -0.39
N PHE A 129 0.04 -13.06 -1.06
CA PHE A 129 -0.23 -14.44 -1.47
C PHE A 129 0.73 -14.92 -2.56
N LEU A 130 1.01 -14.13 -3.57
CA LEU A 130 2.00 -14.49 -4.58
C LEU A 130 3.41 -14.58 -3.98
N TYR A 131 3.77 -13.70 -3.04
CA TYR A 131 5.06 -13.74 -2.39
C TYR A 131 5.24 -15.01 -1.55
N VAL A 132 4.23 -15.39 -0.77
CA VAL A 132 4.31 -16.57 0.10
C VAL A 132 4.13 -17.84 -0.69
N PHE A 133 3.08 -17.99 -1.49
CA PHE A 133 2.73 -19.26 -2.15
C PHE A 133 3.50 -19.53 -3.45
N ALA A 134 3.84 -18.47 -4.21
CA ALA A 134 4.61 -18.66 -5.43
C ALA A 134 6.10 -18.47 -5.16
N TYR A 135 6.55 -17.29 -4.71
CA TYR A 135 7.98 -17.03 -4.57
C TYR A 135 8.63 -17.83 -3.44
N LYS A 136 8.10 -17.78 -2.19
CA LYS A 136 8.71 -18.45 -1.04
C LYS A 136 8.73 -19.95 -1.20
N VAL A 137 7.62 -20.56 -1.59
CA VAL A 137 7.53 -22.03 -1.76
C VAL A 137 8.40 -22.52 -2.90
N LEU A 138 8.51 -21.79 -4.02
CA LEU A 138 9.30 -22.21 -5.18
C LEU A 138 10.82 -21.98 -5.02
N TYR A 139 11.22 -20.90 -4.33
CA TYR A 139 12.62 -20.46 -4.31
C TYR A 139 13.30 -20.61 -2.94
N GLN A 140 12.56 -20.94 -1.89
CA GLN A 140 13.12 -21.07 -0.55
C GLN A 140 12.78 -22.42 0.08
N SER A 141 13.76 -23.32 0.13
CA SER A 141 13.59 -24.71 0.60
C SER A 141 12.98 -24.82 2.01
N GLN A 142 13.21 -23.84 2.88
CA GLN A 142 12.65 -23.80 4.24
C GLN A 142 11.11 -23.74 4.30
N TYR A 143 10.45 -23.38 3.19
CA TYR A 143 8.99 -23.34 3.11
C TYR A 143 8.38 -24.58 2.46
N ILE A 144 9.22 -25.47 1.90
CA ILE A 144 8.77 -26.74 1.33
C ILE A 144 8.24 -27.63 2.47
N GLY A 145 7.02 -28.12 2.31
CA GLY A 145 6.36 -28.94 3.35
C GLY A 145 5.72 -28.14 4.49
N THR A 146 5.79 -26.80 4.47
CA THR A 146 5.07 -25.98 5.44
C THR A 146 3.56 -26.12 5.23
N SER A 147 2.81 -26.27 6.33
CA SER A 147 1.34 -26.42 6.26
C SER A 147 0.67 -25.20 5.63
N VAL A 148 -0.40 -25.43 4.87
CA VAL A 148 -1.17 -24.36 4.20
C VAL A 148 -1.68 -23.32 5.20
N SER A 149 -2.09 -23.74 6.40
CA SER A 149 -2.56 -22.83 7.44
C SER A 149 -1.49 -21.81 7.86
N VAL A 150 -0.25 -22.24 7.96
CA VAL A 150 0.90 -21.36 8.28
C VAL A 150 1.20 -20.40 7.13
N LEU A 151 1.19 -20.88 5.89
CA LEU A 151 1.40 -20.03 4.72
C LEU A 151 0.29 -18.98 4.59
N VAL A 152 -0.97 -19.37 4.82
CA VAL A 152 -2.11 -18.42 4.85
C VAL A 152 -1.93 -17.37 5.95
N ALA A 153 -1.55 -17.80 7.16
CA ALA A 153 -1.32 -16.86 8.27
C ALA A 153 -0.19 -15.86 7.97
N LEU A 154 0.90 -16.31 7.34
CA LEU A 154 1.98 -15.43 6.87
C LEU A 154 1.48 -14.43 5.82
N ALA A 155 0.73 -14.90 4.83
CA ALA A 155 0.19 -14.03 3.77
C ALA A 155 -0.79 -13.00 4.34
N LEU A 156 -1.69 -13.40 5.25
CA LEU A 156 -2.61 -12.47 5.92
C LEU A 156 -1.88 -11.47 6.82
N GLY A 157 -0.86 -11.92 7.55
CA GLY A 157 -0.03 -11.05 8.37
C GLY A 157 0.68 -9.98 7.52
N LEU A 158 1.30 -10.37 6.40
CA LEU A 158 1.92 -9.42 5.46
C LEU A 158 0.91 -8.47 4.84
N THR A 159 -0.26 -8.99 4.43
CA THR A 159 -1.35 -8.16 3.91
C THR A 159 -1.72 -7.08 4.91
N LEU A 160 -1.95 -7.47 6.17
CA LEU A 160 -2.33 -6.54 7.23
C LEU A 160 -1.22 -5.52 7.50
N PHE A 161 0.03 -5.97 7.62
CA PHE A 161 1.19 -5.08 7.83
C PHE A 161 1.28 -4.00 6.76
N TRP A 162 1.31 -4.39 5.49
CA TRP A 162 1.40 -3.42 4.40
C TRP A 162 0.18 -2.51 4.33
N PHE A 163 -1.01 -3.07 4.48
CA PHE A 163 -2.24 -2.28 4.42
C PHE A 163 -2.27 -1.18 5.50
N VAL A 164 -2.04 -1.54 6.75
CA VAL A 164 -2.13 -0.58 7.87
C VAL A 164 -0.98 0.43 7.91
N THR A 165 0.17 0.07 7.36
CA THR A 165 1.33 0.97 7.27
C THR A 165 1.33 1.85 6.03
N MET A 166 0.58 1.51 4.98
CA MET A 166 0.46 2.29 3.74
C MET A 166 -0.75 3.24 3.75
N LEU A 167 -1.88 2.76 4.28
CA LEU A 167 -3.16 3.45 4.23
C LEU A 167 -3.13 4.89 4.77
N PRO A 168 -2.60 5.17 5.98
CA PRO A 168 -2.60 6.53 6.53
C PRO A 168 -1.80 7.50 5.66
N PHE A 169 -0.69 7.05 5.09
CA PHE A 169 0.09 7.88 4.18
C PHE A 169 -0.68 8.24 2.91
N VAL A 170 -1.35 7.26 2.30
CA VAL A 170 -2.17 7.52 1.11
C VAL A 170 -3.32 8.46 1.44
N LEU A 171 -4.05 8.23 2.52
CA LEU A 171 -5.21 9.05 2.86
C LEU A 171 -4.87 10.47 3.34
N LEU A 172 -3.70 10.68 3.96
CA LEU A 172 -3.32 11.98 4.52
C LEU A 172 -2.42 12.81 3.61
N ILE A 173 -1.49 12.15 2.89
CA ILE A 173 -0.50 12.88 2.08
C ILE A 173 -0.97 13.07 0.65
N THR A 174 -1.63 12.07 0.03
CA THR A 174 -2.09 12.18 -1.35
C THR A 174 -3.00 13.40 -1.59
N PRO A 175 -3.96 13.76 -0.71
CA PRO A 175 -4.76 14.98 -0.86
C PRO A 175 -3.92 16.24 -0.97
N THR A 176 -2.87 16.36 -0.16
CA THR A 176 -1.93 17.51 -0.21
C THR A 176 -1.19 17.57 -1.55
N LEU A 177 -0.72 16.41 -2.05
CA LEU A 177 -0.06 16.34 -3.36
C LEU A 177 -1.01 16.73 -4.50
N ILE A 178 -2.26 16.27 -4.44
CA ILE A 178 -3.29 16.65 -5.40
C ILE A 178 -3.51 18.17 -5.38
N GLN A 179 -3.61 18.77 -4.20
CA GLN A 179 -3.78 20.22 -4.06
C GLN A 179 -2.62 21.00 -4.67
N VAL A 180 -1.39 20.56 -4.44
CA VAL A 180 -0.19 21.16 -5.07
C VAL A 180 -0.26 21.04 -6.58
N ALA A 181 -0.61 19.87 -7.11
CA ALA A 181 -0.70 19.64 -8.55
C ALA A 181 -1.78 20.53 -9.22
N VAL A 182 -2.95 20.66 -8.61
CA VAL A 182 -4.03 21.50 -9.13
C VAL A 182 -3.63 22.97 -9.14
N ASN A 183 -2.94 23.44 -8.10
CA ASN A 183 -2.50 24.84 -8.01
C ASN A 183 -1.36 25.15 -8.99
N THR A 184 -0.50 24.16 -9.27
CA THR A 184 0.69 24.36 -10.12
C THR A 184 0.43 24.06 -11.60
N PHE A 185 -0.38 23.02 -11.87
CA PHE A 185 -0.61 22.51 -13.22
C PHE A 185 -2.12 22.24 -13.48
N PRO A 186 -3.00 23.24 -13.33
CA PRO A 186 -4.46 23.04 -13.45
C PRO A 186 -4.88 22.48 -14.81
N SER A 187 -4.10 22.75 -15.86
CA SER A 187 -4.38 22.25 -17.22
C SER A 187 -4.22 20.73 -17.41
N PHE A 188 -3.52 20.06 -16.48
CA PHE A 188 -3.32 18.60 -16.51
C PHE A 188 -4.31 17.84 -15.63
N VAL A 189 -5.14 18.55 -14.88
CA VAL A 189 -6.03 17.95 -13.88
C VAL A 189 -7.46 17.96 -14.39
N SER A 190 -8.22 16.90 -14.06
CA SER A 190 -9.63 16.81 -14.45
C SER A 190 -10.49 17.87 -13.77
N PRO A 191 -11.56 18.39 -14.41
CA PRO A 191 -12.49 19.36 -13.80
C PRO A 191 -13.09 18.87 -12.49
N ASP A 192 -13.46 17.59 -12.40
CA ASP A 192 -14.01 16.95 -11.21
C ASP A 192 -13.06 17.05 -10.00
N LEU A 193 -11.75 16.93 -10.26
CA LEU A 193 -10.73 17.02 -9.22
C LEU A 193 -10.56 18.47 -8.73
N ILE A 194 -10.61 19.43 -9.65
CA ILE A 194 -10.59 20.87 -9.32
C ILE A 194 -11.80 21.24 -8.46
N GLU A 195 -13.02 20.79 -8.84
CA GLU A 195 -14.24 21.01 -8.08
C GLU A 195 -14.18 20.39 -6.68
N ALA A 196 -13.64 19.15 -6.59
CA ALA A 196 -13.53 18.45 -5.32
C ALA A 196 -12.60 19.16 -4.31
N LEU A 197 -11.60 19.92 -4.77
CA LEU A 197 -10.73 20.70 -3.88
C LEU A 197 -11.48 21.86 -3.18
N GLY A 198 -12.57 22.36 -3.75
CA GLY A 198 -13.45 23.32 -3.09
C GLY A 198 -14.23 22.71 -1.91
N ARG A 199 -14.21 21.39 -1.74
CA ARG A 199 -14.93 20.67 -0.69
C ARG A 199 -13.94 20.09 0.33
N LYS A 200 -14.32 20.06 1.59
CA LYS A 200 -13.51 19.40 2.64
C LYS A 200 -13.54 17.87 2.46
N VAL A 201 -12.42 17.23 2.83
CA VAL A 201 -12.37 15.76 2.96
C VAL A 201 -13.34 15.34 4.09
N PRO A 202 -14.27 14.39 3.86
CA PRO A 202 -15.24 13.99 4.88
C PRO A 202 -14.55 13.29 6.06
N GLY A 203 -14.55 13.97 7.21
CA GLY A 203 -13.83 13.54 8.41
C GLY A 203 -14.37 12.21 8.98
N ASN A 204 -15.69 11.98 8.92
CA ASN A 204 -16.30 10.73 9.37
C ASN A 204 -15.83 9.51 8.55
N GLU A 205 -15.80 9.62 7.23
CA GLU A 205 -15.35 8.53 6.35
C GLU A 205 -13.85 8.26 6.53
N LEU A 206 -13.06 9.33 6.61
CA LEU A 206 -11.62 9.24 6.89
C LEU A 206 -11.38 8.62 8.27
N GLY A 207 -12.16 9.03 9.26
CA GLY A 207 -12.10 8.48 10.62
C GLY A 207 -12.41 7.00 10.67
N VAL A 208 -13.50 6.56 10.04
CA VAL A 208 -13.88 5.13 9.97
C VAL A 208 -12.82 4.30 9.25
N SER A 209 -12.27 4.83 8.15
CA SER A 209 -11.21 4.15 7.37
C SER A 209 -9.93 3.89 8.15
N MET A 210 -9.63 4.69 9.17
CA MET A 210 -8.46 4.49 10.03
C MET A 210 -8.82 3.71 11.30
N LEU A 211 -9.99 3.99 11.88
CA LEU A 211 -10.45 3.35 13.12
C LEU A 211 -10.65 1.85 12.93
N GLY A 212 -11.26 1.43 11.82
CA GLY A 212 -11.50 0.02 11.51
C GLY A 212 -10.24 -0.82 11.54
N PRO A 213 -9.23 -0.55 10.69
CA PRO A 213 -7.94 -1.24 10.73
C PRO A 213 -7.21 -1.12 12.08
N GLY A 214 -7.31 0.05 12.74
CA GLY A 214 -6.74 0.25 14.08
C GLY A 214 -7.29 -0.71 15.12
N VAL A 215 -8.62 -0.84 15.18
CA VAL A 215 -9.29 -1.78 16.08
C VAL A 215 -8.95 -3.23 15.74
N ILE A 216 -8.91 -3.59 14.45
CA ILE A 216 -8.51 -4.94 14.02
C ILE A 216 -7.11 -5.27 14.52
N LEU A 217 -6.15 -4.33 14.40
CA LEU A 217 -4.80 -4.55 14.92
C LEU A 217 -4.78 -4.76 16.44
N LEU A 218 -5.53 -3.96 17.21
CA LEU A 218 -5.62 -4.12 18.66
C LEU A 218 -6.18 -5.49 19.03
N VAL A 219 -7.23 -5.94 18.32
CA VAL A 219 -7.81 -7.28 18.53
C VAL A 219 -6.80 -8.37 18.17
N VAL A 220 -6.10 -8.27 17.05
CA VAL A 220 -5.02 -9.21 16.67
C VAL A 220 -3.92 -9.23 17.72
N GLY A 221 -3.49 -8.07 18.21
CA GLY A 221 -2.52 -7.96 19.30
C GLY A 221 -2.97 -8.70 20.56
N LEU A 222 -4.24 -8.50 20.99
CA LEU A 222 -4.82 -9.22 22.14
C LEU A 222 -4.86 -10.74 21.91
N LEU A 223 -5.26 -11.19 20.71
CA LEU A 223 -5.26 -12.62 20.38
C LEU A 223 -3.85 -13.22 20.42
N VAL A 224 -2.84 -12.52 19.88
CA VAL A 224 -1.43 -12.98 19.94
C VAL A 224 -0.91 -13.01 21.37
N THR A 225 -1.27 -12.04 22.20
CA THR A 225 -0.77 -11.94 23.58
C THR A 225 -1.42 -12.96 24.52
N TYR A 226 -2.74 -13.10 24.47
CA TYR A 226 -3.52 -13.82 25.49
C TYR A 226 -4.07 -15.17 25.05
N THR A 227 -3.84 -15.60 23.80
CA THR A 227 -4.28 -16.91 23.32
C THR A 227 -3.12 -17.79 22.89
N GLY A 228 -3.39 -19.06 22.55
CA GLY A 228 -2.43 -19.99 21.98
C GLY A 228 -1.88 -19.58 20.60
N LEU A 229 -2.43 -18.54 19.97
CA LEU A 229 -2.00 -18.08 18.65
C LEU A 229 -0.51 -17.61 18.67
N GLY A 230 -0.12 -16.86 19.68
CA GLY A 230 1.26 -16.38 19.81
C GLY A 230 2.26 -17.50 20.00
N SER A 231 1.95 -18.50 20.84
CA SER A 231 2.80 -19.66 21.01
C SER A 231 2.84 -20.56 19.76
N TRP A 232 1.73 -20.72 19.06
CA TRP A 232 1.68 -21.42 17.79
C TRP A 232 2.56 -20.75 16.73
N MET A 233 2.57 -19.41 16.65
CA MET A 233 3.44 -18.66 15.75
C MET A 233 4.92 -18.87 16.10
N LEU A 234 5.30 -18.76 17.38
CA LEU A 234 6.68 -18.92 17.83
C LEU A 234 7.25 -20.33 17.59
N ASN A 235 6.41 -21.34 17.73
CA ASN A 235 6.81 -22.74 17.53
C ASN A 235 6.94 -23.13 16.06
N ASN A 236 6.60 -22.21 15.13
CA ASN A 236 6.66 -22.51 13.71
C ASN A 236 7.83 -21.79 13.02
N PRO A 237 8.84 -22.53 12.51
CA PRO A 237 10.03 -21.95 11.88
C PRO A 237 9.74 -21.01 10.70
N ALA A 238 8.60 -21.20 10.03
CA ALA A 238 8.21 -20.39 8.86
C ALA A 238 7.97 -18.91 9.21
N PHE A 239 7.64 -18.60 10.46
CA PHE A 239 7.52 -17.22 10.93
C PHE A 239 8.88 -16.57 11.21
N GLY A 240 9.96 -17.33 11.24
CA GLY A 240 11.30 -16.85 11.55
C GLY A 240 11.52 -16.69 13.07
N ALA A 241 12.69 -16.20 13.44
CA ALA A 241 13.06 -15.96 14.84
C ALA A 241 12.45 -14.66 15.41
N ILE A 242 11.32 -14.22 14.88
CA ILE A 242 10.69 -12.97 15.31
C ILE A 242 10.08 -13.19 16.67
N ALA A 243 10.56 -12.40 17.62
CA ALA A 243 9.98 -12.39 18.93
C ALA A 243 8.49 -12.00 18.83
N LYS A 244 7.61 -12.82 19.43
CA LYS A 244 6.20 -12.52 19.67
C LYS A 244 5.99 -11.05 20.08
N SER A 245 6.87 -10.53 20.94
CA SER A 245 6.88 -9.15 21.41
C SER A 245 6.97 -8.11 20.28
N ILE A 246 7.66 -8.38 19.17
CA ILE A 246 7.72 -7.41 18.04
C ILE A 246 6.35 -7.31 17.35
N ILE A 247 5.69 -8.43 17.15
CA ILE A 247 4.34 -8.45 16.55
C ILE A 247 3.33 -7.77 17.49
N GLU A 248 3.42 -8.05 18.79
CA GLU A 248 2.57 -7.43 19.82
C GLU A 248 2.76 -5.91 19.84
N VAL A 249 4.01 -5.44 19.92
CA VAL A 249 4.33 -4.01 19.92
C VAL A 249 3.80 -3.34 18.64
N LEU A 250 4.01 -3.95 17.46
CA LEU A 250 3.51 -3.41 16.21
C LEU A 250 1.98 -3.33 16.20
N CYS A 251 1.30 -4.40 16.62
CA CYS A 251 -0.16 -4.41 16.68
C CYS A 251 -0.71 -3.34 17.64
N TYR A 252 -0.13 -3.20 18.82
CA TYR A 252 -0.58 -2.22 19.80
C TYR A 252 -0.23 -0.79 19.39
N VAL A 253 1.00 -0.52 18.95
CA VAL A 253 1.42 0.84 18.56
C VAL A 253 0.68 1.29 17.30
N CYS A 254 0.71 0.52 16.21
CA CYS A 254 0.00 0.89 14.99
C CYS A 254 -1.51 0.92 15.21
N GLY A 255 -2.06 -0.03 15.98
CA GLY A 255 -3.48 -0.07 16.32
C GLY A 255 -3.91 1.16 17.13
N ALA A 256 -3.15 1.54 18.13
CA ALA A 256 -3.44 2.73 18.94
C ALA A 256 -3.33 4.03 18.10
N VAL A 257 -2.27 4.17 17.30
CA VAL A 257 -2.07 5.35 16.43
C VAL A 257 -3.20 5.48 15.42
N LEU A 258 -3.54 4.40 14.70
CA LEU A 258 -4.63 4.43 13.72
C LEU A 258 -5.99 4.71 14.38
N SER A 259 -6.25 4.11 15.55
CA SER A 259 -7.49 4.35 16.29
C SER A 259 -7.57 5.79 16.79
N ALA A 260 -6.47 6.35 17.30
CA ALA A 260 -6.40 7.75 17.74
C ALA A 260 -6.62 8.72 16.57
N LEU A 261 -5.97 8.49 15.43
CA LEU A 261 -6.17 9.27 14.21
C LEU A 261 -7.62 9.15 13.71
N GLY A 262 -8.18 7.94 13.71
CA GLY A 262 -9.56 7.69 13.34
C GLY A 262 -10.56 8.46 14.20
N LEU A 263 -10.41 8.41 15.52
CA LEU A 263 -11.24 9.18 16.46
C LEU A 263 -11.06 10.69 16.30
N TYR A 264 -9.85 11.17 16.06
CA TYR A 264 -9.57 12.59 15.84
C TYR A 264 -10.32 13.12 14.62
N PHE A 265 -10.26 12.42 13.47
CA PHE A 265 -10.96 12.83 12.26
C PHE A 265 -12.46 12.66 12.38
N PHE A 266 -12.93 11.62 13.08
CA PHE A 266 -14.35 11.40 13.30
C PHE A 266 -15.02 12.54 14.13
N ARG A 267 -14.28 13.17 15.05
CA ARG A 267 -14.77 14.27 15.89
C ARG A 267 -14.69 15.66 15.23
N ARG A 268 -14.00 15.79 14.10
CA ARG A 268 -13.85 17.06 13.37
C ARG A 268 -14.97 17.32 12.36
N ILE A 269 -16.20 16.95 12.71
CA ILE A 269 -17.40 17.24 11.93
C ILE A 269 -17.81 18.70 12.13
#